data_2e39a750926f6262c23cd8ac0aafbba6
#
_entry.id   2e39a750926f6262c23cd8ac0aafbba6
#
_cell.length_a   1.000
_cell.length_b   1.000
_cell.length_c   1.000
_cell.angle_alpha   90.00
_cell.angle_beta   90.00
_cell.angle_gamma   90.00
#
_symmetry.space_group_name_H-M   'P 1'
#
loop_
_entity.id
_entity.type
_entity.pdbx_description
1 polymer ?
#
loop_
_entity_poly.entity_id
_entity_poly.type
_entity_poly.pdbx_seq_one_letter_code
_entity_poly.pdbx_strand_id
1 'polypeptide(L)'
;MKKDTKSLIKLIKYYKKYKFLCIIVIILSLGYAGISLLSPIYEGKMLGYFENFDKSNILKIALFLMILRIVIEIVTNLWSRAVLKLNGKVNFDLKHDMIQSLTNFELKNYDNTNSGIFISRLNKDTSELSELFDYITDDLSGIILNLSFIIYVLYLNKYLGLFLILNIILVYILTSKKLFYYKNVKAKYKQKDEEIVGIYTDVIRGIREVQNLNLKDTLLDRINIKQKDVISYDIKKTHTRRTWNRYIKAFQHILDFIFIILSIYFITNNTLQISTFLIIFLYKNKVLNLIDYISEIREKFADGKVSAIRVFDIIDYNTFTKDSYGDTQLTDIIGKIKFQDVNFQYNNKELFKDLNFEIKPNTMVAFVGKSGEGKSTILKLIGKNYKLNSGRILIDDTDINELSENTIRNNIS
;
A
#
# COMPACT_ATOMS: atom_id res chain seq x y z
N MET A 1 -4.83 -18.65 0.54
CA MET A 1 -5.41 -18.01 -0.66
C MET A 1 -6.85 -17.51 -0.49
N LYS A 2 -7.82 -18.28 0.08
CA LYS A 2 -9.23 -17.80 0.24
C LYS A 2 -9.43 -16.70 1.30
N LYS A 3 -8.64 -16.65 2.36
CA LYS A 3 -8.74 -15.63 3.43
C LYS A 3 -8.22 -14.25 2.96
N ASP A 4 -7.25 -14.26 2.11
CA ASP A 4 -6.50 -13.08 1.67
C ASP A 4 -7.26 -12.22 0.64
N THR A 5 -8.06 -12.86 -0.22
CA THR A 5 -8.91 -12.13 -1.19
C THR A 5 -10.13 -11.47 -0.53
N LYS A 6 -10.61 -12.03 0.61
CA LYS A 6 -11.70 -11.44 1.37
C LYS A 6 -11.38 -10.04 1.92
N SER A 7 -10.13 -9.79 2.33
CA SER A 7 -9.72 -8.49 2.86
C SER A 7 -9.74 -7.39 1.78
N LEU A 8 -9.27 -7.68 0.56
CA LEU A 8 -9.39 -6.73 -0.55
C LEU A 8 -10.84 -6.44 -0.96
N ILE A 9 -11.72 -7.45 -0.87
CA ILE A 9 -13.15 -7.25 -1.18
C ILE A 9 -13.79 -6.26 -0.19
N LYS A 10 -13.36 -6.24 1.08
CA LYS A 10 -13.85 -5.27 2.07
C LYS A 10 -13.53 -3.82 1.68
N LEU A 11 -12.41 -3.60 1.01
CA LEU A 11 -12.03 -2.27 0.51
C LEU A 11 -13.08 -1.71 -0.47
N ILE A 12 -13.76 -2.58 -1.25
CA ILE A 12 -14.82 -2.17 -2.18
C ILE A 12 -15.94 -1.41 -1.44
N LYS A 13 -16.21 -1.74 -0.17
CA LYS A 13 -17.22 -1.04 0.63
C LYS A 13 -16.89 0.46 0.78
N TYR A 14 -15.63 0.80 0.97
CA TYR A 14 -15.17 2.18 1.10
C TYR A 14 -15.29 2.94 -0.23
N TYR A 15 -14.88 2.34 -1.34
CA TYR A 15 -15.05 2.94 -2.67
C TYR A 15 -16.52 3.07 -3.06
N LYS A 16 -17.38 2.09 -2.71
CA LYS A 16 -18.82 2.13 -2.99
C LYS A 16 -19.50 3.34 -2.35
N LYS A 17 -19.04 3.80 -1.19
CA LYS A 17 -19.52 5.03 -0.53
C LYS A 17 -19.34 6.25 -1.44
N TYR A 18 -18.29 6.26 -2.28
CA TYR A 18 -17.93 7.36 -3.18
C TYR A 18 -18.13 7.00 -4.66
N LYS A 19 -19.12 6.18 -4.98
CA LYS A 19 -19.38 5.64 -6.33
C LYS A 19 -19.40 6.71 -7.43
N PHE A 20 -19.93 7.90 -7.18
CA PHE A 20 -19.93 8.99 -8.17
C PHE A 20 -18.52 9.49 -8.50
N LEU A 21 -17.64 9.62 -7.50
CA LEU A 21 -16.24 9.97 -7.73
C LEU A 21 -15.51 8.86 -8.49
N CYS A 22 -15.76 7.59 -8.14
CA CYS A 22 -15.20 6.46 -8.88
C CYS A 22 -15.62 6.48 -10.36
N ILE A 23 -16.90 6.75 -10.65
CA ILE A 23 -17.41 6.86 -12.03
C ILE A 23 -16.74 8.03 -12.76
N ILE A 24 -16.61 9.19 -12.11
CA ILE A 24 -15.92 10.37 -12.70
C ILE A 24 -14.45 10.02 -13.01
N VAL A 25 -13.73 9.37 -12.12
CA VAL A 25 -12.34 8.94 -12.32
C VAL A 25 -12.24 8.00 -13.53
N ILE A 26 -13.12 7.00 -13.61
CA ILE A 26 -13.16 6.07 -14.75
C ILE A 26 -13.47 6.78 -16.06
N ILE A 27 -14.47 7.67 -16.09
CA ILE A 27 -14.83 8.42 -17.32
C ILE A 27 -13.67 9.29 -17.77
N LEU A 28 -13.01 10.00 -16.85
CA LEU A 28 -11.87 10.86 -17.17
C LEU A 28 -10.65 10.06 -17.62
N SER A 29 -10.36 8.90 -17.01
CA SER A 29 -9.25 8.03 -17.43
C SER A 29 -9.50 7.42 -18.84
N LEU A 30 -10.72 6.95 -19.12
CA LEU A 30 -11.10 6.45 -20.43
C LEU A 30 -11.14 7.58 -21.47
N GLY A 31 -11.61 8.77 -21.07
CA GLY A 31 -11.58 9.98 -21.90
C GLY A 31 -10.15 10.36 -22.27
N TYR A 32 -9.23 10.36 -21.31
CA TYR A 32 -7.81 10.55 -21.56
C TYR A 32 -7.26 9.54 -22.58
N ALA A 33 -7.53 8.25 -22.39
CA ALA A 33 -7.08 7.21 -23.31
C ALA A 33 -7.63 7.42 -24.74
N GLY A 34 -8.94 7.70 -24.85
CA GLY A 34 -9.59 7.93 -26.15
C GLY A 34 -9.08 9.17 -26.89
N ILE A 35 -8.95 10.29 -26.18
CA ILE A 35 -8.45 11.54 -26.76
C ILE A 35 -6.96 11.42 -27.16
N SER A 36 -6.17 10.75 -26.32
CA SER A 36 -4.73 10.55 -26.59
C SER A 36 -4.44 9.69 -27.81
N LEU A 37 -5.38 8.82 -28.23
CA LEU A 37 -5.28 8.07 -29.49
C LEU A 37 -5.34 8.94 -30.74
N LEU A 38 -5.96 10.11 -30.64
CA LEU A 38 -6.05 11.03 -31.78
C LEU A 38 -4.68 11.62 -32.13
N SER A 39 -3.78 11.81 -31.16
CA SER A 39 -2.45 12.38 -31.40
C SER A 39 -1.66 11.63 -32.48
N PRO A 40 -1.39 10.31 -32.37
CA PRO A 40 -0.64 9.59 -33.41
C PRO A 40 -1.35 9.59 -34.77
N ILE A 41 -2.68 9.55 -34.78
CA ILE A 41 -3.45 9.57 -36.03
C ILE A 41 -3.27 10.89 -36.79
N TYR A 42 -3.40 12.02 -36.09
CA TYR A 42 -3.27 13.34 -36.71
C TYR A 42 -1.83 13.75 -36.95
N GLU A 43 -0.88 13.34 -36.08
CA GLU A 43 0.56 13.48 -36.34
C GLU A 43 0.95 12.80 -37.66
N GLY A 44 0.36 11.64 -37.92
CA GLY A 44 0.54 10.96 -39.19
C GLY A 44 -0.03 11.65 -40.39
N LYS A 45 -1.24 12.13 -40.29
CA LYS A 45 -1.83 12.95 -41.37
C LYS A 45 -0.98 14.20 -41.67
N MET A 46 -0.45 14.81 -40.59
CA MET A 46 0.43 15.99 -40.76
C MET A 46 1.71 15.63 -41.52
N LEU A 47 2.34 14.48 -41.20
CA LEU A 47 3.49 14.00 -41.95
C LEU A 47 3.21 13.70 -43.39
N GLY A 48 2.03 13.14 -43.75
CA GLY A 48 1.60 12.95 -45.11
C GLY A 48 1.41 14.28 -45.90
N TYR A 49 0.95 15.32 -45.22
CA TYR A 49 0.86 16.65 -45.86
C TYR A 49 2.24 17.32 -46.01
N PHE A 50 3.21 16.99 -45.17
CA PHE A 50 4.61 17.42 -45.39
C PHE A 50 5.21 16.80 -46.65
N GLU A 51 4.91 15.54 -46.97
CA GLU A 51 5.34 14.88 -48.21
C GLU A 51 4.83 15.60 -49.46
N ASN A 52 3.63 16.17 -49.39
CA ASN A 52 2.99 16.88 -50.51
C ASN A 52 3.17 18.41 -50.48
N PHE A 53 3.97 18.94 -49.52
CA PHE A 53 4.18 20.38 -49.33
C PHE A 53 2.90 21.24 -49.16
N ASP A 54 1.81 20.63 -48.63
CA ASP A 54 0.52 21.30 -48.42
C ASP A 54 0.54 22.14 -47.11
N LYS A 55 1.05 23.38 -47.23
CA LYS A 55 1.19 24.31 -46.10
C LYS A 55 -0.12 24.62 -45.40
N SER A 56 -1.24 24.70 -46.12
CA SER A 56 -2.56 25.05 -45.55
C SER A 56 -3.04 23.94 -44.60
N ASN A 57 -2.99 22.69 -45.04
CA ASN A 57 -3.44 21.57 -44.24
C ASN A 57 -2.47 21.24 -43.12
N ILE A 58 -1.14 21.46 -43.27
CA ILE A 58 -0.16 21.36 -42.19
C ILE A 58 -0.51 22.30 -41.04
N LEU A 59 -0.78 23.59 -41.35
CA LEU A 59 -1.13 24.59 -40.32
C LEU A 59 -2.42 24.24 -39.57
N LYS A 60 -3.46 23.81 -40.31
CA LYS A 60 -4.74 23.40 -39.71
C LYS A 60 -4.57 22.23 -38.74
N ILE A 61 -3.79 21.19 -39.11
CA ILE A 61 -3.56 20.04 -38.28
C ILE A 61 -2.64 20.40 -37.10
N ALA A 62 -1.63 21.22 -37.30
CA ALA A 62 -0.77 21.69 -36.21
C ALA A 62 -1.58 22.45 -35.14
N LEU A 63 -2.50 23.33 -35.57
CA LEU A 63 -3.41 24.03 -34.65
C LEU A 63 -4.35 23.05 -33.94
N PHE A 64 -4.92 22.09 -34.67
CA PHE A 64 -5.75 21.02 -34.07
C PHE A 64 -4.96 20.22 -33.03
N LEU A 65 -3.72 19.80 -33.31
CA LEU A 65 -2.87 19.05 -32.37
C LEU A 65 -2.52 19.90 -31.14
N MET A 66 -2.29 21.20 -31.31
CA MET A 66 -2.08 22.12 -30.19
C MET A 66 -3.32 22.16 -29.29
N ILE A 67 -4.52 22.35 -29.87
CA ILE A 67 -5.77 22.32 -29.09
C ILE A 67 -5.97 20.96 -28.42
N LEU A 68 -5.73 19.87 -29.14
CA LEU A 68 -5.86 18.52 -28.63
C LEU A 68 -4.96 18.29 -27.40
N ARG A 69 -3.70 18.73 -27.44
CA ARG A 69 -2.76 18.64 -26.31
C ARG A 69 -3.25 19.46 -25.10
N ILE A 70 -3.78 20.66 -25.34
CA ILE A 70 -4.37 21.48 -24.26
C ILE A 70 -5.57 20.75 -23.63
N VAL A 71 -6.43 20.13 -24.43
CA VAL A 71 -7.58 19.35 -23.94
C VAL A 71 -7.10 18.15 -23.12
N ILE A 72 -6.06 17.44 -23.56
CA ILE A 72 -5.46 16.33 -22.82
C ILE A 72 -4.97 16.81 -21.45
N GLU A 73 -4.26 17.94 -21.38
CA GLU A 73 -3.78 18.50 -20.09
C GLU A 73 -4.93 18.90 -19.17
N ILE A 74 -6.01 19.47 -19.71
CA ILE A 74 -7.21 19.79 -18.92
C ILE A 74 -7.84 18.52 -18.36
N VAL A 75 -8.02 17.48 -19.18
CA VAL A 75 -8.60 16.19 -18.75
C VAL A 75 -7.71 15.54 -17.69
N THR A 76 -6.40 15.53 -17.89
CA THR A 76 -5.44 14.96 -16.93
C THR A 76 -5.49 15.71 -15.58
N ASN A 77 -5.59 17.05 -15.62
CA ASN A 77 -5.72 17.85 -14.40
C ASN A 77 -7.03 17.56 -13.65
N LEU A 78 -8.15 17.47 -14.38
CA LEU A 78 -9.46 17.11 -13.79
C LEU A 78 -9.43 15.71 -13.21
N TRP A 79 -8.83 14.75 -13.91
CA TRP A 79 -8.65 13.39 -13.43
C TRP A 79 -7.82 13.35 -12.16
N SER A 80 -6.64 13.98 -12.14
CA SER A 80 -5.78 14.05 -10.97
C SER A 80 -6.50 14.64 -9.74
N ARG A 81 -7.26 15.73 -9.92
CA ARG A 81 -8.07 16.32 -8.83
C ARG A 81 -9.15 15.36 -8.32
N ALA A 82 -9.83 14.64 -9.21
CA ALA A 82 -10.86 13.67 -8.83
C ALA A 82 -10.26 12.51 -8.04
N VAL A 83 -9.11 12.00 -8.49
CA VAL A 83 -8.33 10.94 -7.84
C VAL A 83 -7.87 11.36 -6.45
N LEU A 84 -7.21 12.52 -6.31
CA LEU A 84 -6.74 13.03 -5.02
C LEU A 84 -7.89 13.19 -4.03
N LYS A 85 -9.06 13.67 -4.49
CA LYS A 85 -10.26 13.79 -3.66
C LYS A 85 -10.82 12.42 -3.24
N LEU A 86 -10.81 11.44 -4.13
CA LEU A 86 -11.25 10.07 -3.84
C LEU A 86 -10.32 9.40 -2.84
N ASN A 87 -9.02 9.42 -3.11
CA ASN A 87 -7.99 8.82 -2.26
C ASN A 87 -7.99 9.44 -0.86
N GLY A 88 -8.09 10.76 -0.76
CA GLY A 88 -8.18 11.46 0.52
C GLY A 88 -9.39 11.05 1.36
N LYS A 89 -10.57 10.90 0.72
CA LYS A 89 -11.79 10.47 1.42
C LYS A 89 -11.72 9.00 1.87
N VAL A 90 -11.25 8.11 1.00
CA VAL A 90 -11.10 6.68 1.33
C VAL A 90 -10.06 6.49 2.44
N ASN A 91 -8.93 7.20 2.36
CA ASN A 91 -7.89 7.16 3.39
C ASN A 91 -8.41 7.68 4.75
N PHE A 92 -9.19 8.77 4.73
CA PHE A 92 -9.82 9.29 5.93
C PHE A 92 -10.75 8.27 6.58
N ASP A 93 -11.66 7.65 5.81
CA ASP A 93 -12.58 6.64 6.32
C ASP A 93 -11.83 5.41 6.89
N LEU A 94 -10.80 4.91 6.18
CA LEU A 94 -9.98 3.80 6.65
C LEU A 94 -9.26 4.13 7.96
N LYS A 95 -8.68 5.32 8.06
CA LYS A 95 -8.01 5.79 9.29
C LYS A 95 -8.99 5.97 10.42
N HIS A 96 -10.17 6.53 10.15
CA HIS A 96 -11.22 6.73 11.14
C HIS A 96 -11.67 5.38 11.75
N ASP A 97 -12.04 4.43 10.90
CA ASP A 97 -12.48 3.10 11.36
C ASP A 97 -11.36 2.36 12.11
N MET A 98 -10.11 2.52 11.65
CA MET A 98 -8.96 1.92 12.30
C MET A 98 -8.68 2.53 13.67
N ILE A 99 -8.75 3.87 13.81
CA ILE A 99 -8.60 4.54 15.11
C ILE A 99 -9.74 4.14 16.05
N GLN A 100 -10.97 4.12 15.55
CA GLN A 100 -12.12 3.67 16.35
C GLN A 100 -11.94 2.24 16.84
N SER A 101 -11.40 1.35 16.01
CA SER A 101 -11.12 -0.02 16.44
C SER A 101 -9.99 -0.08 17.47
N LEU A 102 -8.92 0.70 17.26
CA LEU A 102 -7.82 0.80 18.22
C LEU A 102 -8.29 1.29 19.59
N THR A 103 -9.15 2.30 19.68
CA THR A 103 -9.67 2.80 20.97
C THR A 103 -10.51 1.76 21.73
N ASN A 104 -11.02 0.76 21.02
CA ASN A 104 -11.81 -0.34 21.61
C ASN A 104 -10.99 -1.61 21.89
N PHE A 105 -9.66 -1.58 21.76
CA PHE A 105 -8.80 -2.73 22.04
C PHE A 105 -8.62 -2.95 23.53
N GLU A 106 -8.57 -4.22 23.95
CA GLU A 106 -8.06 -4.59 25.27
C GLU A 106 -6.62 -4.08 25.44
N LEU A 107 -6.26 -3.53 26.61
CA LEU A 107 -4.92 -3.02 26.89
C LEU A 107 -3.82 -4.05 26.71
N LYS A 108 -4.13 -5.34 26.92
CA LYS A 108 -3.22 -6.46 26.65
C LYS A 108 -2.63 -6.46 25.25
N ASN A 109 -3.39 -5.96 24.26
CA ASN A 109 -2.92 -5.87 22.86
C ASN A 109 -1.78 -4.84 22.73
N TYR A 110 -1.80 -3.76 23.51
CA TYR A 110 -0.76 -2.73 23.52
C TYR A 110 0.49 -3.17 24.28
N ASP A 111 0.33 -3.95 25.35
CA ASP A 111 1.47 -4.47 26.11
C ASP A 111 2.31 -5.44 25.27
N ASN A 112 1.66 -6.23 24.41
CA ASN A 112 2.31 -7.27 23.61
C ASN A 112 2.72 -6.79 22.20
N THR A 113 2.32 -5.58 21.79
CA THR A 113 2.56 -5.09 20.43
C THR A 113 3.23 -3.73 20.46
N ASN A 114 4.33 -3.59 19.69
CA ASN A 114 5.00 -2.30 19.57
C ASN A 114 4.07 -1.29 18.91
N SER A 115 3.85 -0.13 19.56
CA SER A 115 3.03 0.98 19.05
C SER A 115 3.42 1.45 17.63
N GLY A 116 4.70 1.34 17.27
CA GLY A 116 5.20 1.63 15.93
C GLY A 116 4.54 0.80 14.82
N ILE A 117 4.09 -0.42 15.13
CA ILE A 117 3.36 -1.27 14.19
C ILE A 117 1.99 -0.65 13.87
N PHE A 118 1.25 -0.19 14.88
CA PHE A 118 -0.04 0.46 14.69
C PHE A 118 0.10 1.76 13.91
N ILE A 119 1.10 2.58 14.24
CA ILE A 119 1.41 3.84 13.53
C ILE A 119 1.77 3.57 12.07
N SER A 120 2.60 2.56 11.80
CA SER A 120 2.97 2.16 10.43
C SER A 120 1.75 1.71 9.63
N ARG A 121 0.89 0.87 10.21
CA ARG A 121 -0.34 0.40 9.56
C ARG A 121 -1.32 1.55 9.31
N LEU A 122 -1.46 2.46 10.29
CA LEU A 122 -2.34 3.63 10.18
C LEU A 122 -1.90 4.61 9.09
N ASN A 123 -0.60 4.80 8.88
CA ASN A 123 -0.10 5.77 7.91
C ASN A 123 0.20 5.15 6.55
N LYS A 124 1.00 4.08 6.51
CA LYS A 124 1.47 3.49 5.27
C LYS A 124 0.41 2.58 4.63
N ASP A 125 -0.11 1.60 5.39
CA ASP A 125 -0.99 0.59 4.81
C ASP A 125 -2.34 1.19 4.39
N THR A 126 -2.89 2.17 5.13
CA THR A 126 -4.14 2.86 4.74
C THR A 126 -3.95 3.72 3.49
N SER A 127 -2.82 4.43 3.36
CA SER A 127 -2.52 5.22 2.15
C SER A 127 -2.37 4.32 0.93
N GLU A 128 -1.65 3.20 1.06
CA GLU A 128 -1.48 2.24 -0.02
C GLU A 128 -2.82 1.65 -0.49
N LEU A 129 -3.75 1.37 0.43
CA LEU A 129 -5.09 0.92 0.09
C LEU A 129 -5.95 1.98 -0.58
N SER A 130 -5.85 3.23 -0.14
CA SER A 130 -6.61 4.33 -0.73
C SER A 130 -6.15 4.71 -2.14
N GLU A 131 -4.91 4.42 -2.49
CA GLU A 131 -4.32 4.70 -3.79
C GLU A 131 -4.50 3.55 -4.80
N LEU A 132 -4.94 2.37 -4.35
CA LEU A 132 -5.11 1.19 -5.23
C LEU A 132 -6.02 1.46 -6.43
N PHE A 133 -7.10 2.19 -6.23
CA PHE A 133 -8.06 2.50 -7.31
C PHE A 133 -7.43 3.40 -8.37
N ASP A 134 -6.61 4.37 -7.95
CA ASP A 134 -5.87 5.25 -8.83
C ASP A 134 -4.90 4.47 -9.72
N TYR A 135 -4.02 3.67 -9.11
CA TYR A 135 -3.09 2.82 -9.85
C TYR A 135 -3.78 1.91 -10.86
N ILE A 136 -4.92 1.30 -10.47
CA ILE A 136 -5.67 0.44 -11.38
C ILE A 136 -6.25 1.24 -12.56
N THR A 137 -6.81 2.41 -12.31
CA THR A 137 -7.43 3.23 -13.37
C THR A 137 -6.39 3.85 -14.30
N ASP A 138 -5.22 4.25 -13.78
CA ASP A 138 -4.10 4.75 -14.56
C ASP A 138 -3.52 3.66 -15.49
N ASP A 139 -3.13 2.53 -14.91
CA ASP A 139 -2.58 1.41 -15.66
C ASP A 139 -3.57 0.85 -16.69
N LEU A 140 -4.87 0.74 -16.35
CA LEU A 140 -5.89 0.30 -17.29
C LEU A 140 -6.06 1.29 -18.45
N SER A 141 -6.04 2.59 -18.19
CA SER A 141 -6.10 3.58 -19.26
C SER A 141 -4.90 3.48 -20.20
N GLY A 142 -3.69 3.26 -19.64
CA GLY A 142 -2.47 3.00 -20.39
C GLY A 142 -2.56 1.72 -21.23
N ILE A 143 -3.10 0.64 -20.69
CA ILE A 143 -3.31 -0.63 -21.40
C ILE A 143 -4.31 -0.42 -22.57
N ILE A 144 -5.44 0.23 -22.31
CA ILE A 144 -6.45 0.49 -23.33
C ILE A 144 -5.86 1.33 -24.48
N LEU A 145 -5.14 2.41 -24.16
CA LEU A 145 -4.47 3.26 -25.14
C LEU A 145 -3.50 2.47 -26.01
N ASN A 146 -2.65 1.66 -25.41
CA ASN A 146 -1.63 0.91 -26.16
C ASN A 146 -2.23 -0.24 -26.97
N LEU A 147 -3.25 -0.95 -26.45
CA LEU A 147 -3.98 -1.96 -27.24
C LEU A 147 -4.71 -1.34 -28.42
N SER A 148 -5.34 -0.19 -28.24
CA SER A 148 -6.01 0.53 -29.33
C SER A 148 -5.01 0.97 -30.40
N PHE A 149 -3.80 1.38 -30.00
CA PHE A 149 -2.75 1.69 -30.97
C PHE A 149 -2.29 0.46 -31.75
N ILE A 150 -2.16 -0.70 -31.11
CA ILE A 150 -1.84 -1.96 -31.81
C ILE A 150 -2.92 -2.31 -32.84
N ILE A 151 -4.21 -2.17 -32.47
CA ILE A 151 -5.34 -2.40 -33.38
C ILE A 151 -5.27 -1.42 -34.55
N TYR A 152 -4.96 -0.15 -34.29
CA TYR A 152 -4.79 0.84 -35.36
C TYR A 152 -3.64 0.47 -36.30
N VAL A 153 -2.50 0.02 -35.81
CA VAL A 153 -1.37 -0.45 -36.65
C VAL A 153 -1.75 -1.70 -37.46
N LEU A 154 -2.48 -2.65 -36.86
CA LEU A 154 -3.00 -3.83 -37.59
C LEU A 154 -3.91 -3.46 -38.75
N TYR A 155 -4.71 -2.41 -38.57
CA TYR A 155 -5.56 -1.87 -39.64
C TYR A 155 -4.73 -1.22 -40.75
N LEU A 156 -3.68 -0.48 -40.43
CA LEU A 156 -2.81 0.19 -41.41
C LEU A 156 -1.92 -0.82 -42.17
N ASN A 157 -1.30 -1.73 -41.44
CA ASN A 157 -0.48 -2.81 -42.01
C ASN A 157 -0.49 -4.02 -41.09
N LYS A 158 -1.14 -5.10 -41.54
CA LYS A 158 -1.32 -6.33 -40.79
C LYS A 158 0.00 -6.96 -40.35
N TYR A 159 1.02 -6.94 -41.19
CA TYR A 159 2.30 -7.59 -40.92
C TYR A 159 3.10 -6.83 -39.86
N LEU A 160 3.14 -5.48 -39.96
CA LEU A 160 3.79 -4.66 -38.94
C LEU A 160 3.06 -4.72 -37.59
N GLY A 161 1.72 -4.79 -37.60
CA GLY A 161 0.94 -5.00 -36.39
C GLY A 161 1.22 -6.35 -35.73
N LEU A 162 1.30 -7.44 -36.50
CA LEU A 162 1.69 -8.76 -35.98
C LEU A 162 3.14 -8.76 -35.45
N PHE A 163 4.04 -8.03 -36.10
CA PHE A 163 5.41 -7.86 -35.63
C PHE A 163 5.46 -7.14 -34.27
N LEU A 164 4.64 -6.10 -34.05
CA LEU A 164 4.55 -5.42 -32.75
C LEU A 164 4.05 -6.37 -31.65
N ILE A 165 3.06 -7.19 -31.94
CA ILE A 165 2.56 -8.21 -30.99
C ILE A 165 3.67 -9.20 -30.64
N LEU A 166 4.38 -9.71 -31.64
CA LEU A 166 5.52 -10.61 -31.45
C LEU A 166 6.61 -9.95 -30.58
N ASN A 167 6.92 -8.67 -30.85
CA ASN A 167 7.88 -7.88 -30.08
C ASN A 167 7.49 -7.82 -28.60
N ILE A 168 6.23 -7.50 -28.28
CA ILE A 168 5.73 -7.47 -26.89
C ILE A 168 5.92 -8.83 -26.21
N ILE A 169 5.55 -9.93 -26.88
CA ILE A 169 5.67 -11.28 -26.32
C ILE A 169 7.14 -11.59 -26.00
N LEU A 170 8.05 -11.32 -26.93
CA LEU A 170 9.48 -11.59 -26.74
C LEU A 170 10.09 -10.75 -25.62
N VAL A 171 9.78 -9.44 -25.56
CA VAL A 171 10.24 -8.56 -24.49
C VAL A 171 9.63 -8.94 -23.14
N TYR A 172 8.36 -9.35 -23.11
CA TYR A 172 7.71 -9.87 -21.90
C TYR A 172 8.41 -11.12 -21.35
N ILE A 173 8.81 -12.06 -22.21
CA ILE A 173 9.56 -13.25 -21.79
C ILE A 173 10.90 -12.86 -21.14
N LEU A 174 11.64 -11.93 -21.75
CA LEU A 174 12.90 -11.44 -21.21
C LEU A 174 12.71 -10.69 -19.88
N THR A 175 11.66 -9.86 -19.80
CA THR A 175 11.33 -9.12 -18.56
C THR A 175 10.91 -10.08 -17.45
N SER A 176 10.18 -11.13 -17.75
CA SER A 176 9.81 -12.16 -16.77
C SER A 176 11.04 -12.90 -16.23
N LYS A 177 12.01 -13.25 -17.09
CA LYS A 177 13.30 -13.81 -16.66
C LYS A 177 14.06 -12.83 -15.75
N LYS A 178 14.17 -11.56 -16.15
CA LYS A 178 14.76 -10.50 -15.31
C LYS A 178 14.12 -10.46 -13.92
N LEU A 179 12.78 -10.46 -13.83
CA LEU A 179 12.06 -10.39 -12.57
C LEU A 179 12.37 -11.60 -11.68
N PHE A 180 12.48 -12.80 -12.25
CA PHE A 180 12.84 -14.01 -11.50
C PHE A 180 14.21 -13.89 -10.82
N TYR A 181 15.26 -13.48 -11.57
CA TYR A 181 16.60 -13.29 -11.01
C TYR A 181 16.68 -12.12 -10.03
N TYR A 182 16.03 -11.01 -10.37
CA TYR A 182 16.04 -9.80 -9.55
C TYR A 182 15.37 -10.00 -8.18
N LYS A 183 14.26 -10.76 -8.12
CA LYS A 183 13.50 -11.02 -6.91
C LYS A 183 14.37 -11.63 -5.80
N ASN A 184 15.22 -12.61 -6.14
CA ASN A 184 16.08 -13.27 -5.16
C ASN A 184 17.12 -12.33 -4.57
N VAL A 185 17.71 -11.46 -5.40
CA VAL A 185 18.72 -10.49 -4.95
C VAL A 185 18.05 -9.37 -4.14
N LYS A 186 16.87 -8.90 -4.58
CA LYS A 186 16.06 -7.91 -3.86
C LYS A 186 15.67 -8.40 -2.46
N ALA A 187 15.28 -9.67 -2.33
CA ALA A 187 14.92 -10.26 -1.04
C ALA A 187 16.11 -10.27 -0.06
N LYS A 188 17.30 -10.68 -0.54
CA LYS A 188 18.52 -10.66 0.30
C LYS A 188 18.92 -9.24 0.71
N TYR A 189 18.84 -8.28 -0.20
CA TYR A 189 19.07 -6.86 0.12
C TYR A 189 18.11 -6.41 1.22
N LYS A 190 16.80 -6.68 1.07
CA LYS A 190 15.78 -6.28 2.04
C LYS A 190 16.04 -6.89 3.43
N GLN A 191 16.41 -8.16 3.48
CA GLN A 191 16.77 -8.81 4.74
C GLN A 191 17.94 -8.09 5.43
N LYS A 192 19.00 -7.73 4.68
CA LYS A 192 20.16 -7.02 5.24
C LYS A 192 19.84 -5.59 5.69
N ASP A 193 18.97 -4.92 4.95
CA ASP A 193 18.45 -3.60 5.28
C ASP A 193 17.60 -3.63 6.57
N GLU A 194 16.74 -4.65 6.73
CA GLU A 194 15.96 -4.86 7.96
C GLU A 194 16.87 -5.17 9.17
N GLU A 195 17.94 -5.97 8.99
CA GLU A 195 18.92 -6.26 10.06
C GLU A 195 19.57 -4.97 10.59
N ILE A 196 19.99 -4.05 9.70
CA ILE A 196 20.66 -2.81 10.13
C ILE A 196 19.68 -1.81 10.74
N VAL A 197 18.45 -1.71 10.21
CA VAL A 197 17.38 -0.89 10.81
C VAL A 197 17.07 -1.36 12.24
N GLY A 198 17.10 -2.68 12.50
CA GLY A 198 17.00 -3.23 13.84
C GLY A 198 18.11 -2.69 14.76
N ILE A 199 19.37 -2.72 14.32
CA ILE A 199 20.51 -2.19 15.08
C ILE A 199 20.33 -0.69 15.38
N TYR A 200 19.93 0.12 14.39
CA TYR A 200 19.66 1.55 14.61
C TYR A 200 18.57 1.78 15.65
N THR A 201 17.51 0.98 15.61
CA THR A 201 16.42 1.05 16.58
C THR A 201 16.90 0.74 17.99
N ASP A 202 17.73 -0.31 18.16
CA ASP A 202 18.28 -0.70 19.45
C ASP A 202 19.22 0.38 20.02
N VAL A 203 20.09 0.95 19.16
CA VAL A 203 21.00 2.04 19.55
C VAL A 203 20.23 3.29 19.98
N ILE A 204 19.18 3.69 19.25
CA ILE A 204 18.38 4.85 19.60
C ILE A 204 17.62 4.62 20.91
N ARG A 205 17.08 3.43 21.13
CA ARG A 205 16.40 3.09 22.38
C ARG A 205 17.34 3.06 23.59
N GLY A 206 18.54 2.51 23.40
CA GLY A 206 19.58 2.42 24.42
C GLY A 206 20.60 3.56 24.39
N ILE A 207 20.27 4.75 23.87
CA ILE A 207 21.24 5.83 23.68
C ILE A 207 21.89 6.31 24.98
N ARG A 208 21.14 6.28 26.10
CA ARG A 208 21.65 6.65 27.42
C ARG A 208 22.70 5.64 27.91
N GLU A 209 22.43 4.37 27.74
CA GLU A 209 23.35 3.27 28.07
C GLU A 209 24.60 3.33 27.21
N VAL A 210 24.46 3.62 25.91
CA VAL A 210 25.57 3.82 24.98
C VAL A 210 26.48 4.94 25.43
N GLN A 211 25.91 6.07 25.87
CA GLN A 211 26.67 7.22 26.38
C GLN A 211 27.32 6.90 27.73
N ASN A 212 26.55 6.33 28.67
CA ASN A 212 27.05 6.04 30.04
C ASN A 212 28.17 5.00 30.05
N LEU A 213 28.11 4.01 29.16
CA LEU A 213 29.10 2.96 29.04
C LEU A 213 30.21 3.23 28.04
N ASN A 214 30.24 4.41 27.43
CA ASN A 214 31.22 4.82 26.42
C ASN A 214 31.38 3.82 25.25
N LEU A 215 30.26 3.25 24.76
CA LEU A 215 30.24 2.21 23.74
C LEU A 215 30.20 2.77 22.30
N LYS A 216 30.40 4.08 22.12
CA LYS A 216 30.25 4.76 20.83
C LYS A 216 31.07 4.12 19.71
N ASP A 217 32.37 3.94 19.95
CA ASP A 217 33.28 3.45 18.89
C ASP A 217 33.00 1.99 18.53
N THR A 218 32.77 1.14 19.53
CA THR A 218 32.37 -0.27 19.33
C THR A 218 31.09 -0.42 18.52
N LEU A 219 30.11 0.46 18.78
CA LEU A 219 28.84 0.45 18.05
C LEU A 219 29.00 0.99 16.62
N LEU A 220 29.78 2.03 16.43
CA LEU A 220 30.09 2.55 15.10
C LEU A 220 30.80 1.50 14.24
N ASP A 221 31.75 0.76 14.79
CA ASP A 221 32.42 -0.33 14.09
C ASP A 221 31.44 -1.45 13.70
N ARG A 222 30.57 -1.86 14.62
CA ARG A 222 29.52 -2.84 14.33
C ARG A 222 28.56 -2.38 13.24
N ILE A 223 28.14 -1.12 13.29
CA ILE A 223 27.29 -0.51 12.27
C ILE A 223 28.02 -0.49 10.92
N ASN A 224 29.29 -0.04 10.88
CA ASN A 224 30.08 0.04 9.66
C ASN A 224 30.24 -1.32 8.97
N ILE A 225 30.47 -2.39 9.74
CA ILE A 225 30.56 -3.75 9.19
C ILE A 225 29.23 -4.15 8.54
N LYS A 226 28.12 -3.95 9.24
CA LYS A 226 26.78 -4.31 8.72
C LYS A 226 26.36 -3.43 7.55
N GLN A 227 26.70 -2.14 7.58
CA GLN A 227 26.43 -1.22 6.49
C GLN A 227 27.18 -1.61 5.20
N LYS A 228 28.42 -2.10 5.30
CA LYS A 228 29.15 -2.65 4.16
C LYS A 228 28.40 -3.84 3.52
N ASP A 229 27.82 -4.71 4.31
CA ASP A 229 26.98 -5.81 3.80
C ASP A 229 25.79 -5.28 3.02
N VAL A 230 25.02 -4.33 3.60
CA VAL A 230 23.88 -3.69 2.93
C VAL A 230 24.30 -3.08 1.59
N ILE A 231 25.37 -2.29 1.59
CA ILE A 231 25.90 -1.65 0.37
C ILE A 231 26.27 -2.72 -0.68
N SER A 232 26.92 -3.82 -0.27
CA SER A 232 27.33 -4.89 -1.19
C SER A 232 26.12 -5.52 -1.89
N TYR A 233 25.03 -5.78 -1.14
CA TYR A 233 23.80 -6.32 -1.70
C TYR A 233 23.01 -5.28 -2.50
N ASP A 234 23.06 -3.99 -2.15
CA ASP A 234 22.48 -2.91 -2.97
C ASP A 234 23.18 -2.77 -4.33
N ILE A 235 24.51 -2.79 -4.33
CA ILE A 235 25.32 -2.82 -5.57
C ILE A 235 24.93 -4.05 -6.41
N LYS A 236 24.85 -5.23 -5.82
CA LYS A 236 24.49 -6.47 -6.51
C LYS A 236 23.09 -6.42 -7.09
N LYS A 237 22.10 -5.91 -6.33
CA LYS A 237 20.72 -5.69 -6.75
C LYS A 237 20.67 -4.73 -7.95
N THR A 238 21.35 -3.59 -7.82
CA THR A 238 21.39 -2.55 -8.86
C THR A 238 22.13 -3.02 -10.11
N HIS A 239 23.25 -3.72 -9.95
CA HIS A 239 23.99 -4.31 -11.06
C HIS A 239 23.13 -5.34 -11.81
N THR A 240 22.49 -6.26 -11.11
CA THR A 240 21.58 -7.26 -11.71
C THR A 240 20.49 -6.58 -12.54
N ARG A 241 19.81 -5.56 -11.98
CA ARG A 241 18.77 -4.79 -12.68
C ARG A 241 19.31 -4.10 -13.93
N ARG A 242 20.46 -3.42 -13.81
CA ARG A 242 21.08 -2.66 -14.93
C ARG A 242 21.58 -3.58 -16.04
N THR A 243 22.13 -4.74 -15.69
CA THR A 243 22.63 -5.72 -16.66
C THR A 243 21.49 -6.32 -17.48
N TRP A 244 20.42 -6.75 -16.82
CA TRP A 244 19.23 -7.23 -17.51
C TRP A 244 18.58 -6.17 -18.38
N ASN A 245 18.49 -4.92 -17.90
CA ASN A 245 17.96 -3.82 -18.70
C ASN A 245 18.81 -3.55 -19.96
N ARG A 246 20.14 -3.71 -19.87
CA ARG A 246 21.04 -3.59 -21.05
C ARG A 246 20.76 -4.71 -22.06
N TYR A 247 20.61 -5.96 -21.60
CA TYR A 247 20.27 -7.05 -22.50
C TYR A 247 18.91 -6.85 -23.18
N ILE A 248 17.89 -6.43 -22.44
CA ILE A 248 16.56 -6.15 -23.00
C ILE A 248 16.66 -5.01 -24.03
N LYS A 249 17.38 -3.93 -23.73
CA LYS A 249 17.59 -2.81 -24.69
C LYS A 249 18.36 -3.23 -25.91
N ALA A 250 19.43 -4.01 -25.76
CA ALA A 250 20.19 -4.53 -26.90
C ALA A 250 19.32 -5.42 -27.81
N PHE A 251 18.49 -6.26 -27.21
CA PHE A 251 17.53 -7.07 -27.95
C PHE A 251 16.46 -6.21 -28.64
N GLN A 252 15.95 -5.16 -27.98
CA GLN A 252 15.04 -4.20 -28.60
C GLN A 252 15.67 -3.51 -29.82
N HIS A 253 16.95 -3.12 -29.78
CA HIS A 253 17.62 -2.54 -30.94
C HIS A 253 17.72 -3.52 -32.11
N ILE A 254 17.88 -4.82 -31.86
CA ILE A 254 17.81 -5.84 -32.92
C ILE A 254 16.42 -5.88 -33.52
N LEU A 255 15.37 -5.91 -32.69
CA LEU A 255 13.99 -5.90 -33.18
C LEU A 255 13.65 -4.60 -33.92
N ASP A 256 14.18 -3.47 -33.48
CA ASP A 256 14.03 -2.18 -34.17
C ASP A 256 14.68 -2.21 -35.57
N PHE A 257 15.84 -2.82 -35.69
CA PHE A 257 16.50 -3.00 -36.97
C PHE A 257 15.67 -3.89 -37.92
N ILE A 258 15.16 -5.01 -37.41
CA ILE A 258 14.26 -5.89 -38.21
C ILE A 258 12.98 -5.12 -38.62
N PHE A 259 12.41 -4.35 -37.71
CA PHE A 259 11.23 -3.50 -38.01
C PHE A 259 11.52 -2.53 -39.16
N ILE A 260 12.68 -1.89 -39.17
CA ILE A 260 13.08 -0.95 -40.23
C ILE A 260 13.20 -1.69 -41.56
N ILE A 261 13.86 -2.86 -41.60
CA ILE A 261 14.02 -3.66 -42.84
C ILE A 261 12.65 -4.06 -43.38
N LEU A 262 11.76 -4.58 -42.52
CA LEU A 262 10.41 -4.92 -42.94
C LEU A 262 9.64 -3.71 -43.46
N SER A 263 9.79 -2.55 -42.82
CA SER A 263 9.13 -1.33 -43.23
C SER A 263 9.64 -0.84 -44.59
N ILE A 264 10.96 -0.91 -44.86
CA ILE A 264 11.55 -0.58 -46.16
C ILE A 264 10.94 -1.49 -47.24
N TYR A 265 10.86 -2.79 -47.01
CA TYR A 265 10.25 -3.75 -47.93
C TYR A 265 8.80 -3.35 -48.28
N PHE A 266 7.98 -2.96 -47.31
CA PHE A 266 6.60 -2.56 -47.53
C PHE A 266 6.49 -1.19 -48.24
N ILE A 267 7.43 -0.25 -47.96
CA ILE A 267 7.48 1.04 -48.63
C ILE A 267 7.86 0.86 -50.11
N THR A 268 8.90 0.08 -50.40
CA THR A 268 9.35 -0.15 -51.79
C THR A 268 8.32 -0.88 -52.64
N ASN A 269 7.48 -1.71 -52.01
CA ASN A 269 6.37 -2.37 -52.67
C ASN A 269 5.06 -1.50 -52.73
N ASN A 270 5.14 -0.24 -52.38
CA ASN A 270 3.99 0.70 -52.34
C ASN A 270 2.81 0.27 -51.47
N THR A 271 3.05 -0.62 -50.48
CA THR A 271 2.03 -1.11 -49.53
C THR A 271 2.01 -0.35 -48.21
N LEU A 272 3.00 0.54 -47.97
CA LEU A 272 3.11 1.38 -46.81
C LEU A 272 3.59 2.78 -47.21
N GLN A 273 2.90 3.83 -46.75
CA GLN A 273 3.34 5.23 -46.92
C GLN A 273 4.45 5.56 -45.89
N ILE A 274 5.38 6.44 -46.26
CA ILE A 274 6.48 6.88 -45.38
C ILE A 274 5.93 7.55 -44.12
N SER A 275 4.90 8.39 -44.25
CA SER A 275 4.19 9.01 -43.12
C SER A 275 3.64 7.99 -42.14
N THR A 276 3.05 6.90 -42.62
CA THR A 276 2.52 5.81 -41.81
C THR A 276 3.67 5.06 -41.09
N PHE A 277 4.77 4.79 -41.79
CA PHE A 277 5.97 4.21 -41.16
C PHE A 277 6.48 5.07 -40.02
N LEU A 278 6.62 6.40 -40.22
CA LEU A 278 7.12 7.33 -39.22
C LEU A 278 6.28 7.31 -37.96
N ILE A 279 4.95 7.25 -38.07
CA ILE A 279 4.05 7.17 -36.90
C ILE A 279 4.28 5.87 -36.15
N ILE A 280 4.25 4.75 -36.86
CA ILE A 280 4.44 3.43 -36.22
C ILE A 280 5.81 3.41 -35.53
N PHE A 281 6.85 3.95 -36.16
CA PHE A 281 8.21 4.03 -35.59
C PHE A 281 8.27 4.88 -34.33
N LEU A 282 7.63 6.06 -34.29
CA LEU A 282 7.60 6.94 -33.12
C LEU A 282 6.86 6.33 -31.94
N TYR A 283 5.77 5.61 -32.21
CA TYR A 283 4.90 5.08 -31.15
C TYR A 283 5.17 3.64 -30.76
N LYS A 284 5.92 2.84 -31.57
CA LYS A 284 6.21 1.43 -31.27
C LYS A 284 6.82 1.19 -29.88
N ASN A 285 7.69 2.10 -29.42
CA ASN A 285 8.32 1.98 -28.10
C ASN A 285 7.35 2.26 -26.96
N LYS A 286 6.33 3.10 -27.17
CA LYS A 286 5.27 3.34 -26.18
C LYS A 286 4.43 2.09 -25.96
N VAL A 287 4.23 1.28 -27.00
CA VAL A 287 3.48 0.01 -26.90
C VAL A 287 4.14 -0.98 -25.94
N LEU A 288 5.46 -0.93 -25.79
CA LEU A 288 6.18 -1.78 -24.83
C LEU A 288 5.86 -1.43 -23.37
N ASN A 289 5.34 -0.24 -23.07
CA ASN A 289 4.88 0.14 -21.73
C ASN A 289 3.72 -0.77 -21.26
N LEU A 290 3.03 -1.49 -22.16
CA LEU A 290 2.06 -2.52 -21.77
C LEU A 290 2.63 -3.53 -20.77
N ILE A 291 3.92 -3.88 -20.91
CA ILE A 291 4.59 -4.84 -20.05
C ILE A 291 4.76 -4.23 -18.65
N ASP A 292 5.06 -2.95 -18.59
CA ASP A 292 5.24 -2.22 -17.32
C ASP A 292 3.89 -2.06 -16.62
N TYR A 293 2.84 -1.60 -17.30
CA TYR A 293 1.48 -1.49 -16.74
C TYR A 293 0.96 -2.83 -16.17
N ILE A 294 1.10 -3.93 -16.92
CA ILE A 294 0.69 -5.25 -16.43
C ILE A 294 1.51 -5.67 -15.20
N SER A 295 2.79 -5.35 -15.18
CA SER A 295 3.69 -5.67 -14.06
C SER A 295 3.37 -4.83 -12.83
N GLU A 296 3.09 -3.53 -13.00
CA GLU A 296 2.71 -2.60 -11.93
C GLU A 296 1.37 -2.97 -11.30
N ILE A 297 0.34 -3.28 -12.08
CA ILE A 297 -0.94 -3.79 -11.56
C ILE A 297 -0.71 -5.01 -10.67
N ARG A 298 0.10 -5.98 -11.11
CA ARG A 298 0.38 -7.19 -10.32
C ARG A 298 1.11 -6.88 -9.02
N GLU A 299 2.10 -5.98 -9.04
CA GLU A 299 2.86 -5.56 -7.85
C GLU A 299 1.94 -4.81 -6.88
N LYS A 300 1.17 -3.83 -7.36
CA LYS A 300 0.24 -3.05 -6.55
C LYS A 300 -0.87 -3.89 -5.92
N PHE A 301 -1.42 -4.86 -6.67
CA PHE A 301 -2.36 -5.81 -6.10
C PHE A 301 -1.74 -6.71 -5.02
N ALA A 302 -0.49 -7.14 -5.20
CA ALA A 302 0.20 -7.96 -4.21
C ALA A 302 0.48 -7.16 -2.92
N ASP A 303 0.95 -5.94 -3.05
CA ASP A 303 1.23 -5.05 -1.93
C ASP A 303 -0.08 -4.66 -1.22
N GLY A 304 -1.07 -4.19 -1.96
CA GLY A 304 -2.38 -3.85 -1.42
C GLY A 304 -3.08 -5.00 -0.71
N LYS A 305 -2.86 -6.25 -1.15
CA LYS A 305 -3.35 -7.42 -0.45
C LYS A 305 -2.73 -7.57 0.94
N VAL A 306 -1.43 -7.34 1.08
CA VAL A 306 -0.73 -7.38 2.36
C VAL A 306 -1.24 -6.26 3.27
N SER A 307 -1.35 -5.05 2.75
CA SER A 307 -1.85 -3.90 3.50
C SER A 307 -3.32 -4.07 3.91
N ALA A 308 -4.17 -4.66 3.04
CA ALA A 308 -5.55 -4.98 3.38
C ALA A 308 -5.67 -5.98 4.54
N ILE A 309 -4.85 -7.05 4.53
CA ILE A 309 -4.85 -8.01 5.63
C ILE A 309 -4.50 -7.31 6.95
N ARG A 310 -3.47 -6.44 6.96
CA ARG A 310 -3.00 -5.76 8.17
C ARG A 310 -3.99 -4.73 8.70
N VAL A 311 -4.63 -3.96 7.82
CA VAL A 311 -5.62 -2.94 8.19
C VAL A 311 -6.91 -3.58 8.69
N PHE A 312 -7.46 -4.56 7.95
CA PHE A 312 -8.69 -5.24 8.35
C PHE A 312 -8.49 -6.24 9.50
N ASP A 313 -7.26 -6.64 9.80
CA ASP A 313 -6.92 -7.36 11.02
C ASP A 313 -7.21 -6.52 12.28
N ILE A 314 -6.96 -5.21 12.20
CA ILE A 314 -7.28 -4.25 13.26
C ILE A 314 -8.77 -3.91 13.27
N ILE A 315 -9.34 -3.53 12.12
CA ILE A 315 -10.73 -3.07 12.03
C ILE A 315 -11.73 -4.17 12.44
N ASP A 316 -11.45 -5.41 12.07
CA ASP A 316 -12.35 -6.55 12.31
C ASP A 316 -12.02 -7.34 13.59
N TYR A 317 -11.04 -6.91 14.36
CA TYR A 317 -10.60 -7.60 15.59
C TYR A 317 -10.19 -9.07 15.38
N ASN A 318 -9.51 -9.40 14.26
CA ASN A 318 -9.20 -10.80 13.94
C ASN A 318 -8.08 -11.38 14.82
N THR A 319 -6.98 -10.62 15.02
CA THR A 319 -5.83 -11.01 15.86
C THR A 319 -5.87 -10.29 17.20
N PHE A 320 -6.47 -9.12 17.24
CA PHE A 320 -6.57 -8.27 18.41
C PHE A 320 -7.92 -8.45 19.07
N THR A 321 -7.93 -8.52 20.39
CA THR A 321 -9.17 -8.68 21.17
C THR A 321 -9.81 -7.32 21.43
N LYS A 322 -11.12 -7.26 21.21
CA LYS A 322 -11.93 -6.09 21.55
C LYS A 322 -12.28 -6.11 23.04
N ASP A 323 -12.22 -4.94 23.66
CA ASP A 323 -12.74 -4.77 25.01
C ASP A 323 -14.25 -5.04 25.08
N SER A 324 -14.74 -5.61 26.17
CA SER A 324 -16.13 -6.00 26.33
C SER A 324 -16.69 -5.46 27.64
N TYR A 325 -17.83 -4.79 27.56
CA TYR A 325 -18.55 -4.22 28.67
C TYR A 325 -19.95 -4.80 28.71
N GLY A 326 -20.59 -4.76 29.89
CA GLY A 326 -21.99 -5.03 30.02
C GLY A 326 -22.87 -3.81 29.72
N ASP A 327 -24.15 -3.94 29.99
CA ASP A 327 -25.14 -2.89 29.71
C ASP A 327 -25.65 -2.19 30.98
N THR A 328 -25.26 -2.69 32.20
CA THR A 328 -25.74 -2.16 33.48
C THR A 328 -25.13 -0.77 33.75
N GLN A 329 -25.98 0.20 33.94
CA GLN A 329 -25.62 1.55 34.37
C GLN A 329 -25.93 1.72 35.85
N LEU A 330 -24.92 2.10 36.64
CA LEU A 330 -25.10 2.52 38.02
C LEU A 330 -25.14 4.05 38.07
N THR A 331 -26.19 4.62 38.66
CA THR A 331 -26.37 6.08 38.77
C THR A 331 -25.77 6.64 40.06
N ASP A 332 -25.79 5.87 41.13
CA ASP A 332 -25.35 6.31 42.46
C ASP A 332 -24.30 5.34 43.00
N ILE A 333 -23.04 5.51 42.58
CA ILE A 333 -21.95 4.64 43.01
C ILE A 333 -21.45 5.09 44.38
N ILE A 334 -21.57 4.20 45.37
CA ILE A 334 -21.05 4.43 46.75
C ILE A 334 -19.60 4.03 46.89
N GLY A 335 -19.07 3.23 45.97
CA GLY A 335 -17.64 2.89 45.88
C GLY A 335 -17.21 1.71 46.73
N LYS A 336 -18.08 0.76 47.03
CA LYS A 336 -17.73 -0.52 47.62
C LYS A 336 -17.09 -1.42 46.57
N ILE A 337 -15.87 -1.94 46.83
CA ILE A 337 -15.17 -2.83 45.91
C ILE A 337 -14.89 -4.14 46.60
N LYS A 338 -15.25 -5.27 45.99
CA LYS A 338 -15.03 -6.60 46.56
C LYS A 338 -14.39 -7.54 45.53
N PHE A 339 -13.28 -8.15 45.93
CA PHE A 339 -12.62 -9.22 45.20
C PHE A 339 -13.07 -10.56 45.75
N GLN A 340 -13.54 -11.46 44.89
CA GLN A 340 -13.99 -12.80 45.25
C GLN A 340 -13.26 -13.85 44.42
N ASP A 341 -12.44 -14.63 45.03
CA ASP A 341 -11.65 -15.75 44.49
C ASP A 341 -10.95 -15.38 43.18
N VAL A 342 -10.36 -14.15 43.15
CA VAL A 342 -9.76 -13.59 41.96
C VAL A 342 -8.44 -14.26 41.66
N ASN A 343 -8.36 -14.85 40.46
CA ASN A 343 -7.14 -15.39 39.87
C ASN A 343 -6.71 -14.57 38.68
N PHE A 344 -5.45 -14.18 38.61
CA PHE A 344 -4.91 -13.39 37.54
C PHE A 344 -3.45 -13.75 37.21
N GLN A 345 -3.13 -13.80 35.92
CA GLN A 345 -1.80 -14.07 35.39
C GLN A 345 -1.42 -13.14 34.23
N TYR A 346 -0.15 -12.73 34.20
CA TYR A 346 0.47 -12.07 33.06
C TYR A 346 1.27 -13.09 32.22
N ASN A 347 0.94 -13.27 30.93
CA ASN A 347 1.71 -14.12 30.01
C ASN A 347 2.12 -15.47 30.66
N ASN A 348 1.17 -16.21 31.24
CA ASN A 348 1.33 -17.47 31.91
C ASN A 348 2.14 -17.42 33.28
N LYS A 349 2.44 -16.22 33.75
CA LYS A 349 3.01 -16.05 35.09
C LYS A 349 1.89 -15.68 36.07
N GLU A 350 1.57 -16.59 36.97
CA GLU A 350 0.58 -16.38 38.03
C GLU A 350 1.00 -15.21 38.91
N LEU A 351 0.10 -14.26 39.13
CA LEU A 351 0.30 -13.08 39.98
C LEU A 351 -0.62 -13.12 41.20
N PHE A 352 -1.89 -13.46 40.99
CA PHE A 352 -2.87 -13.61 42.06
C PHE A 352 -3.51 -14.99 42.00
N LYS A 353 -3.65 -15.60 43.17
CA LYS A 353 -4.35 -16.87 43.39
C LYS A 353 -5.34 -16.71 44.52
N ASP A 354 -6.62 -16.98 44.25
CA ASP A 354 -7.74 -16.92 45.20
C ASP A 354 -7.72 -15.64 46.04
N LEU A 355 -7.47 -14.47 45.40
CA LEU A 355 -7.38 -13.21 46.08
C LEU A 355 -8.77 -12.73 46.52
N ASN A 356 -8.92 -12.56 47.87
CA ASN A 356 -10.16 -12.14 48.50
C ASN A 356 -9.92 -10.92 49.39
N PHE A 357 -10.59 -9.83 49.18
CA PHE A 357 -10.63 -8.65 50.06
C PHE A 357 -11.80 -7.74 49.72
N GLU A 358 -12.11 -6.80 50.60
CA GLU A 358 -13.14 -5.80 50.45
C GLU A 358 -12.65 -4.40 50.82
N ILE A 359 -12.95 -3.40 49.95
CA ILE A 359 -12.73 -1.98 50.22
C ILE A 359 -14.12 -1.40 50.53
N LYS A 360 -14.25 -0.83 51.74
CA LYS A 360 -15.50 -0.18 52.17
C LYS A 360 -15.68 1.17 51.51
N PRO A 361 -16.92 1.61 51.33
CA PRO A 361 -17.18 2.96 50.82
C PRO A 361 -16.53 4.04 51.67
N ASN A 362 -16.16 5.15 51.05
CA ASN A 362 -15.55 6.32 51.70
C ASN A 362 -14.31 6.00 52.57
N THR A 363 -13.52 4.98 52.20
CA THR A 363 -12.27 4.66 52.87
C THR A 363 -11.08 4.90 51.96
N MET A 364 -9.96 5.27 52.57
CA MET A 364 -8.66 5.33 51.91
C MET A 364 -7.90 4.03 52.15
N VAL A 365 -7.47 3.36 51.14
CA VAL A 365 -6.74 2.07 51.21
C VAL A 365 -5.38 2.21 50.53
N ALA A 366 -4.33 1.75 51.20
CA ALA A 366 -2.98 1.69 50.63
C ALA A 366 -2.54 0.23 50.45
N PHE A 367 -2.12 -0.13 49.25
CA PHE A 367 -1.51 -1.41 48.94
C PHE A 367 0.01 -1.33 49.21
N VAL A 368 0.51 -2.08 50.13
CA VAL A 368 1.92 -2.15 50.50
C VAL A 368 2.51 -3.53 50.20
N GLY A 369 3.77 -3.58 49.82
CA GLY A 369 4.45 -4.82 49.47
C GLY A 369 5.67 -4.58 48.57
N LYS A 370 6.43 -5.64 48.26
CA LYS A 370 7.62 -5.54 47.40
C LYS A 370 7.28 -5.17 45.97
N SER A 371 8.27 -4.67 45.23
CA SER A 371 8.10 -4.41 43.79
C SER A 371 7.78 -5.72 43.05
N GLY A 372 6.79 -5.69 42.17
CA GLY A 372 6.36 -6.86 41.37
C GLY A 372 5.28 -7.72 42.01
N GLU A 373 4.83 -7.46 43.25
CA GLU A 373 3.75 -8.22 43.95
C GLU A 373 2.32 -7.87 43.44
N GLY A 374 2.19 -7.05 42.41
CA GLY A 374 0.88 -6.83 41.78
C GLY A 374 0.07 -5.64 42.30
N LYS A 375 0.64 -4.74 43.11
CA LYS A 375 -0.07 -3.56 43.65
C LYS A 375 -0.75 -2.71 42.55
N SER A 376 -0.02 -2.36 41.52
CA SER A 376 -0.56 -1.60 40.34
C SER A 376 -1.52 -2.44 39.51
N THR A 377 -1.39 -3.78 39.57
CA THR A 377 -2.30 -4.67 38.83
C THR A 377 -3.67 -4.70 39.47
N ILE A 378 -3.78 -4.63 40.81
CA ILE A 378 -5.08 -4.51 41.47
C ILE A 378 -5.85 -3.28 40.95
N LEU A 379 -5.20 -2.10 40.84
CA LEU A 379 -5.80 -0.91 40.30
C LEU A 379 -6.22 -1.07 38.83
N LYS A 380 -5.37 -1.72 38.03
CA LYS A 380 -5.69 -2.02 36.64
C LYS A 380 -6.88 -3.00 36.48
N LEU A 381 -7.05 -3.94 37.40
CA LEU A 381 -8.18 -4.86 37.45
C LEU A 381 -9.48 -4.15 37.86
N ILE A 382 -9.40 -3.24 38.86
CA ILE A 382 -10.53 -2.40 39.25
C ILE A 382 -10.97 -1.49 38.10
N GLY A 383 -10.03 -0.94 37.34
CA GLY A 383 -10.32 -0.17 36.13
C GLY A 383 -10.75 -1.01 34.92
N LYS A 384 -10.92 -2.34 35.08
CA LYS A 384 -11.24 -3.30 34.00
C LYS A 384 -10.30 -3.22 32.79
N ASN A 385 -9.03 -2.90 33.05
CA ASN A 385 -8.01 -2.84 32.01
C ASN A 385 -7.52 -4.23 31.56
N TYR A 386 -7.77 -5.25 32.35
CA TYR A 386 -7.47 -6.67 32.09
C TYR A 386 -8.62 -7.56 32.49
N LYS A 387 -8.80 -8.65 31.76
CA LYS A 387 -9.76 -9.72 32.12
C LYS A 387 -9.16 -10.64 33.17
N LEU A 388 -9.98 -11.05 34.12
CA LEU A 388 -9.63 -12.09 35.08
C LEU A 388 -9.49 -13.45 34.43
N ASN A 389 -8.65 -14.32 34.98
CA ASN A 389 -8.64 -15.73 34.60
C ASN A 389 -9.80 -16.48 35.26
N SER A 390 -10.13 -16.18 36.51
CA SER A 390 -11.31 -16.64 37.24
C SER A 390 -11.62 -15.73 38.42
N GLY A 391 -12.74 -15.94 39.08
CA GLY A 391 -13.25 -15.10 40.15
C GLY A 391 -14.07 -13.90 39.67
N ARG A 392 -14.37 -12.98 40.59
CA ARG A 392 -15.20 -11.80 40.31
C ARG A 392 -14.70 -10.57 41.02
N ILE A 393 -14.87 -9.42 40.43
CA ILE A 393 -14.70 -8.11 41.08
C ILE A 393 -16.07 -7.45 41.05
N LEU A 394 -16.58 -7.08 42.19
CA LEU A 394 -17.87 -6.43 42.35
C LEU A 394 -17.62 -4.96 42.71
N ILE A 395 -18.40 -4.08 42.06
CA ILE A 395 -18.52 -2.64 42.40
C ILE A 395 -19.96 -2.43 42.83
N ASP A 396 -20.16 -2.03 44.08
CA ASP A 396 -21.51 -1.89 44.68
C ASP A 396 -22.37 -3.13 44.45
N ASP A 397 -21.79 -4.31 44.75
CA ASP A 397 -22.37 -5.65 44.62
C ASP A 397 -22.73 -6.10 43.18
N THR A 398 -22.39 -5.29 42.15
CA THR A 398 -22.55 -5.62 40.74
C THR A 398 -21.22 -6.07 40.13
N ASP A 399 -21.24 -7.17 39.35
CA ASP A 399 -20.02 -7.66 38.67
C ASP A 399 -19.51 -6.63 37.66
N ILE A 400 -18.22 -6.32 37.72
CA ILE A 400 -17.58 -5.37 36.81
C ILE A 400 -17.76 -5.74 35.32
N ASN A 401 -17.99 -7.02 35.02
CA ASN A 401 -18.25 -7.47 33.65
C ASN A 401 -19.66 -7.13 33.15
N GLU A 402 -20.60 -6.90 34.06
CA GLU A 402 -21.97 -6.50 33.75
C GLU A 402 -22.10 -4.98 33.61
N LEU A 403 -21.13 -4.20 34.10
CA LEU A 403 -21.13 -2.74 34.06
C LEU A 403 -20.85 -2.22 32.65
N SER A 404 -21.55 -1.15 32.29
CA SER A 404 -21.32 -0.41 31.07
C SER A 404 -19.98 0.34 31.08
N GLU A 405 -19.42 0.57 29.90
CA GLU A 405 -18.17 1.34 29.76
C GLU A 405 -18.27 2.71 30.42
N ASN A 406 -19.38 3.41 30.18
CA ASN A 406 -19.63 4.74 30.76
C ASN A 406 -19.62 4.70 32.31
N THR A 407 -20.22 3.66 32.91
CA THR A 407 -20.23 3.52 34.35
C THR A 407 -18.81 3.36 34.90
N ILE A 408 -17.98 2.54 34.27
CA ILE A 408 -16.60 2.32 34.74
C ILE A 408 -15.75 3.56 34.48
N ARG A 409 -15.73 4.09 33.26
CA ARG A 409 -14.82 5.21 32.87
C ARG A 409 -15.15 6.55 33.51
N ASN A 410 -16.39 6.81 33.83
CA ASN A 410 -16.81 8.07 34.47
C ASN A 410 -16.61 8.05 36.00
N ASN A 411 -16.55 6.89 36.62
CA ASN A 411 -16.50 6.77 38.09
C ASN A 411 -15.16 6.23 38.61
N ILE A 412 -14.30 5.68 37.76
CA ILE A 412 -12.97 5.18 38.14
C ILE A 412 -11.93 5.90 37.31
N SER A 413 -11.08 6.71 37.96
CA SER A 413 -10.02 7.49 37.33
C SER A 413 -8.61 7.07 37.79
#